data_a0132442aaf4f387a986d91069688301
#
_entry.id   a0132442aaf4f387a986d91069688301
#
_cell.length_a   1.000
_cell.length_b   1.000
_cell.length_c   1.000
_cell.angle_alpha   90.00
_cell.angle_beta   90.00
_cell.angle_gamma   90.00
#
_symmetry.space_group_name_H-M   'P 1'
#
loop_
_entity.id
_entity.type
_entity.pdbx_description
1 polymer ?
#
loop_
_entity_poly.entity_id
_entity_poly.type
_entity_poly.pdbx_seq_one_letter_code
_entity_poly.pdbx_strand_id
1 'polypeptide(L)'
;EQGRFGFTHLNASETNIKELGYVVIARVLGEALHEKILSLKNISLICPAELKSFKRNNEMMTLEISNLGYSESITTGLLVAADGSQSLVRRLADIRINKYDFGQTAIVANVTTQKLNQATAYERFTHHGPIAFLPIGKNRSVLIFTIANKDKNRYMSMADAQFIDGVETEFGRRLGKLEKIGQRRSYPIMFIEAVEQYHQQLILLGNAAHSIHPNSAQGFNLGLRDVAGLAECIFEAIEKGLN
;
A
#
# COMPACT_ATOMS: atom_id res chain seq x y z
N GLU A 1 -10.70 -21.71 8.25
CA GLU A 1 -10.04 -22.76 9.01
C GLU A 1 -10.02 -22.39 10.49
N GLN A 2 -10.65 -23.19 11.33
CA GLN A 2 -10.69 -22.95 12.78
C GLN A 2 -9.39 -23.37 13.50
N GLY A 3 -8.25 -23.17 12.82
CA GLY A 3 -6.93 -23.24 13.44
C GLY A 3 -6.34 -24.61 13.72
N ARG A 4 -6.93 -25.70 13.21
CA ARG A 4 -6.48 -27.05 13.54
C ARG A 4 -6.06 -27.92 12.36
N PHE A 5 -6.39 -27.53 11.14
CA PHE A 5 -6.09 -28.32 9.95
C PHE A 5 -5.81 -27.43 8.74
N GLY A 6 -4.87 -27.86 7.93
CA GLY A 6 -4.47 -27.17 6.69
C GLY A 6 -3.41 -26.09 6.95
N PHE A 7 -2.17 -26.40 6.67
CA PHE A 7 -1.10 -25.42 6.53
C PHE A 7 -0.32 -25.73 5.25
N THR A 8 0.20 -24.68 4.64
CA THR A 8 1.05 -24.77 3.46
C THR A 8 2.37 -24.07 3.77
N HIS A 9 3.47 -24.70 3.41
CA HIS A 9 4.79 -24.08 3.38
C HIS A 9 5.14 -23.83 1.92
N LEU A 10 5.57 -22.62 1.61
CA LEU A 10 6.14 -22.25 0.33
C LEU A 10 7.62 -21.96 0.55
N ASN A 11 8.48 -22.71 -0.11
CA ASN A 11 9.93 -22.54 -0.02
C ASN A 11 10.49 -22.06 -1.37
N ALA A 12 11.37 -21.09 -1.34
CA ALA A 12 12.03 -20.57 -2.53
C ALA A 12 12.81 -21.68 -3.29
N SER A 13 13.40 -22.63 -2.54
CA SER A 13 14.13 -23.76 -3.11
C SER A 13 13.25 -24.70 -3.96
N GLU A 14 11.94 -24.76 -3.71
CA GLU A 14 11.00 -25.60 -4.48
C GLU A 14 10.67 -25.00 -5.86
N THR A 15 10.93 -23.70 -6.04
CA THR A 15 10.61 -22.96 -7.26
C THR A 15 11.86 -22.47 -8.00
N ASN A 16 13.05 -22.90 -7.60
CA ASN A 16 14.35 -22.48 -8.15
C ASN A 16 14.58 -20.97 -8.15
N ILE A 17 13.99 -20.24 -7.19
CA ILE A 17 14.24 -18.83 -6.98
C ILE A 17 15.00 -18.63 -5.68
N LYS A 18 15.73 -17.54 -5.59
CA LYS A 18 16.55 -17.24 -4.42
C LYS A 18 15.70 -16.89 -3.21
N GLU A 19 14.70 -16.05 -3.40
CA GLU A 19 13.73 -15.63 -2.38
C GLU A 19 12.32 -15.53 -3.00
N LEU A 20 11.28 -15.83 -2.19
CA LEU A 20 9.87 -15.68 -2.60
C LEU A 20 9.44 -14.21 -2.68
N GLY A 21 10.13 -13.32 -1.99
CA GLY A 21 9.85 -11.90 -1.97
C GLY A 21 10.67 -11.17 -0.90
N TYR A 22 10.47 -9.86 -0.84
CA TYR A 22 11.15 -9.00 0.10
C TYR A 22 10.17 -8.17 0.90
N VAL A 23 10.46 -7.95 2.19
CA VAL A 23 9.75 -7.01 3.03
C VAL A 23 10.62 -5.77 3.20
N VAL A 24 10.11 -4.63 2.74
CA VAL A 24 10.82 -3.35 2.80
C VAL A 24 10.08 -2.38 3.71
N ILE A 25 10.82 -1.70 4.57
CA ILE A 25 10.26 -0.63 5.39
C ILE A 25 9.98 0.58 4.49
N ALA A 26 8.72 1.01 4.43
CA ALA A 26 8.26 2.08 3.53
C ALA A 26 9.10 3.38 3.64
N ARG A 27 9.54 3.75 4.86
CA ARG A 27 10.42 4.92 5.06
C ARG A 27 11.76 4.76 4.32
N VAL A 28 12.39 3.59 4.42
CA VAL A 28 13.70 3.32 3.77
C VAL A 28 13.55 3.34 2.25
N LEU A 29 12.47 2.73 1.74
CA LEU A 29 12.17 2.79 0.31
C LEU A 29 11.92 4.23 -0.16
N GLY A 30 11.15 5.01 0.61
CA GLY A 30 10.87 6.39 0.30
C GLY A 30 12.13 7.27 0.30
N GLU A 31 13.04 7.08 1.26
CA GLU A 31 14.33 7.77 1.31
C GLU A 31 15.19 7.48 0.07
N ALA A 32 15.31 6.19 -0.30
CA ALA A 32 16.07 5.79 -1.48
C ALA A 32 15.48 6.34 -2.79
N LEU A 33 14.15 6.32 -2.94
CA LEU A 33 13.47 6.89 -4.09
C LEU A 33 13.63 8.42 -4.16
N HIS A 34 13.51 9.09 -3.03
CA HIS A 34 13.70 10.54 -2.95
C HIS A 34 15.12 10.96 -3.34
N GLU A 35 16.13 10.28 -2.81
CA GLU A 35 17.52 10.49 -3.18
C GLU A 35 17.73 10.30 -4.69
N LYS A 36 17.15 9.23 -5.26
CA LYS A 36 17.19 8.98 -6.69
C LYS A 36 16.56 10.09 -7.52
N ILE A 37 15.37 10.55 -7.13
CA ILE A 37 14.65 11.65 -7.80
C ILE A 37 15.52 12.92 -7.83
N LEU A 38 16.12 13.29 -6.71
CA LEU A 38 16.97 14.48 -6.60
C LEU A 38 18.23 14.40 -7.48
N SER A 39 18.68 13.19 -7.81
CA SER A 39 19.83 12.97 -8.71
C SER A 39 19.51 13.12 -10.20
N LEU A 40 18.22 13.17 -10.58
CA LEU A 40 17.76 13.20 -11.96
C LEU A 40 17.43 14.63 -12.39
N LYS A 41 18.13 15.13 -13.41
CA LYS A 41 18.01 16.52 -13.90
C LYS A 41 16.71 16.81 -14.64
N ASN A 42 16.04 15.77 -15.14
CA ASN A 42 14.79 15.86 -15.91
C ASN A 42 13.55 15.74 -15.03
N ILE A 43 13.69 15.68 -13.70
CA ILE A 43 12.62 15.65 -12.75
C ILE A 43 12.65 16.91 -11.89
N SER A 44 11.52 17.61 -11.83
CA SER A 44 11.30 18.74 -10.91
C SER A 44 10.38 18.30 -9.78
N LEU A 45 10.85 18.38 -8.54
CA LEU A 45 10.06 18.10 -7.34
C LEU A 45 9.54 19.40 -6.74
N ILE A 46 8.23 19.57 -6.69
CA ILE A 46 7.57 20.72 -6.05
C ILE A 46 6.93 20.23 -4.75
N CYS A 47 7.55 20.54 -3.63
CA CYS A 47 7.12 20.11 -2.30
C CYS A 47 7.53 21.17 -1.24
N PRO A 48 6.56 21.63 -0.40
CA PRO A 48 5.17 21.23 -0.37
C PRO A 48 4.34 21.85 -1.49
N ALA A 49 3.42 21.09 -2.06
CA ALA A 49 2.46 21.59 -3.03
C ALA A 49 1.13 20.84 -2.93
N GLU A 50 0.04 21.52 -3.27
CA GLU A 50 -1.30 20.97 -3.29
C GLU A 50 -1.99 21.33 -4.61
N LEU A 51 -2.47 20.33 -5.32
CA LEU A 51 -3.32 20.55 -6.51
C LEU A 51 -4.65 21.13 -6.06
N LYS A 52 -5.10 22.21 -6.70
CA LYS A 52 -6.39 22.85 -6.42
C LYS A 52 -7.43 22.50 -7.47
N SER A 53 -7.04 22.58 -8.73
CA SER A 53 -7.90 22.27 -9.88
C SER A 53 -7.06 21.93 -11.09
N PHE A 54 -7.69 21.39 -12.11
CA PHE A 54 -7.11 21.30 -13.44
C PHE A 54 -8.17 21.52 -14.52
N LYS A 55 -7.72 21.93 -15.69
CA LYS A 55 -8.56 22.12 -16.88
C LYS A 55 -7.84 21.54 -18.09
N ARG A 56 -8.61 20.97 -19.00
CA ARG A 56 -8.12 20.54 -20.29
C ARG A 56 -8.26 21.65 -21.30
N ASN A 57 -7.20 21.93 -22.05
CA ASN A 57 -7.16 22.88 -23.14
C ASN A 57 -6.59 22.16 -24.38
N ASN A 58 -7.46 21.65 -25.26
CA ASN A 58 -7.06 20.84 -26.41
C ASN A 58 -6.25 19.58 -26.00
N GLU A 59 -4.98 19.52 -26.39
CA GLU A 59 -4.08 18.41 -26.11
C GLU A 59 -3.25 18.59 -24.83
N MET A 60 -3.47 19.67 -24.10
CA MET A 60 -2.72 19.98 -22.88
C MET A 60 -3.66 20.12 -21.68
N MET A 61 -3.12 19.86 -20.51
CA MET A 61 -3.79 20.13 -19.24
C MET A 61 -3.11 21.29 -18.51
N THR A 62 -3.90 22.20 -17.97
CA THR A 62 -3.44 23.27 -17.09
C THR A 62 -3.82 22.93 -15.66
N LEU A 63 -2.85 22.84 -14.79
CA LEU A 63 -2.99 22.50 -13.37
C LEU A 63 -2.79 23.75 -12.53
N GLU A 64 -3.69 24.02 -11.61
CA GLU A 64 -3.53 25.06 -10.60
C GLU A 64 -3.06 24.42 -9.29
N ILE A 65 -1.87 24.77 -8.85
CA ILE A 65 -1.28 24.28 -7.61
C ILE A 65 -1.09 25.42 -6.62
N SER A 66 -1.15 25.09 -5.33
CA SER A 66 -0.74 25.98 -4.25
C SER A 66 0.57 25.50 -3.67
N ASN A 67 1.60 26.35 -3.73
CA ASN A 67 2.92 26.10 -3.19
C ASN A 67 3.24 27.17 -2.14
N LEU A 68 3.39 26.78 -0.87
CA LEU A 68 3.65 27.71 0.25
C LEU A 68 2.68 28.91 0.32
N GLY A 69 1.43 28.72 -0.10
CA GLY A 69 0.39 29.76 -0.15
C GLY A 69 0.35 30.59 -1.42
N TYR A 70 1.27 30.41 -2.35
CA TYR A 70 1.26 31.02 -3.68
C TYR A 70 0.56 30.11 -4.67
N SER A 71 -0.19 30.67 -5.59
CA SER A 71 -0.80 29.94 -6.70
C SER A 71 0.16 29.92 -7.89
N GLU A 72 0.38 28.73 -8.42
CA GLU A 72 1.18 28.51 -9.63
C GLU A 72 0.37 27.70 -10.64
N SER A 73 0.59 27.97 -11.93
CA SER A 73 -0.05 27.20 -13.02
C SER A 73 1.01 26.38 -13.77
N ILE A 74 0.72 25.10 -13.96
CA ILE A 74 1.59 24.18 -14.68
C ILE A 74 0.82 23.62 -15.89
N THR A 75 1.44 23.61 -17.05
CA THR A 75 0.89 22.99 -18.25
C THR A 75 1.61 21.69 -18.56
N THR A 76 0.84 20.63 -18.84
CA THR A 76 1.38 19.29 -19.12
C THR A 76 0.56 18.57 -20.20
N GLY A 77 1.21 17.66 -20.95
CA GLY A 77 0.53 16.76 -21.89
C GLY A 77 -0.14 15.57 -21.19
N LEU A 78 0.33 15.18 -20.01
CA LEU A 78 -0.20 14.04 -19.26
C LEU A 78 -0.20 14.35 -17.76
N LEU A 79 -1.33 14.11 -17.11
CA LEU A 79 -1.46 14.12 -15.64
C LEU A 79 -1.54 12.69 -15.13
N VAL A 80 -0.61 12.32 -14.26
CA VAL A 80 -0.61 11.00 -13.61
C VAL A 80 -0.97 11.16 -12.14
N ALA A 81 -2.11 10.62 -11.75
CA ALA A 81 -2.57 10.64 -10.36
C ALA A 81 -2.09 9.41 -9.60
N ALA A 82 -1.20 9.62 -8.64
CA ALA A 82 -0.72 8.62 -7.69
C ALA A 82 -0.97 9.06 -6.23
N ASP A 83 -2.06 9.79 -6.00
CA ASP A 83 -2.42 10.50 -4.77
C ASP A 83 -3.25 9.65 -3.78
N GLY A 84 -3.24 8.31 -3.98
CA GLY A 84 -3.76 7.35 -3.03
C GLY A 84 -5.28 7.12 -3.10
N SER A 85 -5.79 6.29 -2.20
CA SER A 85 -7.19 5.82 -2.22
C SER A 85 -8.25 6.93 -2.10
N GLN A 86 -7.88 8.07 -1.51
CA GLN A 86 -8.70 9.28 -1.39
C GLN A 86 -8.45 10.28 -2.52
N SER A 87 -7.96 9.82 -3.68
CA SER A 87 -7.51 10.65 -4.80
C SER A 87 -8.37 11.90 -5.02
N LEU A 88 -7.74 13.07 -4.91
CA LEU A 88 -8.34 14.34 -5.24
C LEU A 88 -8.51 14.47 -6.77
N VAL A 89 -7.51 14.05 -7.51
CA VAL A 89 -7.52 14.11 -8.99
C VAL A 89 -8.69 13.31 -9.54
N ARG A 90 -8.90 12.08 -9.05
CA ARG A 90 -10.04 11.24 -9.44
C ARG A 90 -11.38 11.92 -9.17
N ARG A 91 -11.54 12.58 -8.00
CA ARG A 91 -12.75 13.32 -7.66
C ARG A 91 -12.97 14.55 -8.55
N LEU A 92 -11.90 15.30 -8.83
CA LEU A 92 -11.98 16.48 -9.71
C LEU A 92 -12.30 16.10 -11.16
N ALA A 93 -11.91 14.90 -11.58
CA ALA A 93 -12.23 14.34 -12.91
C ALA A 93 -13.62 13.70 -12.98
N ASP A 94 -14.37 13.67 -11.86
CA ASP A 94 -15.68 13.00 -11.75
C ASP A 94 -15.64 11.51 -12.15
N ILE A 95 -14.48 10.86 -11.95
CA ILE A 95 -14.32 9.43 -12.23
C ILE A 95 -14.98 8.63 -11.09
N ARG A 96 -15.99 7.85 -11.45
CA ARG A 96 -16.72 6.99 -10.52
C ARG A 96 -15.86 5.84 -10.01
N ILE A 97 -16.21 5.33 -8.83
CA ILE A 97 -15.58 4.16 -8.24
C ILE A 97 -16.60 3.08 -7.89
N ASN A 98 -16.21 1.84 -8.05
CA ASN A 98 -16.80 0.72 -7.36
C ASN A 98 -16.14 0.62 -5.98
N LYS A 99 -16.96 0.59 -4.92
CA LYS A 99 -16.48 0.57 -3.54
C LYS A 99 -17.18 -0.52 -2.77
N TYR A 100 -16.39 -1.33 -2.04
CA TYR A 100 -16.91 -2.34 -1.13
C TYR A 100 -16.19 -2.26 0.21
N ASP A 101 -16.94 -2.18 1.30
CA ASP A 101 -16.41 -2.22 2.66
C ASP A 101 -16.51 -3.67 3.17
N PHE A 102 -15.36 -4.26 3.51
CA PHE A 102 -15.32 -5.61 4.05
C PHE A 102 -15.84 -5.71 5.49
N GLY A 103 -16.17 -4.58 6.12
CA GLY A 103 -16.56 -4.55 7.54
C GLY A 103 -15.39 -4.87 8.48
N GLN A 104 -14.15 -4.73 7.98
CA GLN A 104 -12.94 -5.13 8.67
C GLN A 104 -11.94 -3.98 8.81
N THR A 105 -11.13 -4.06 9.84
CA THR A 105 -10.00 -3.14 10.12
C THR A 105 -8.73 -3.95 10.29
N ALA A 106 -7.66 -3.55 9.63
CA ALA A 106 -6.31 -4.05 9.88
C ALA A 106 -5.66 -3.21 11.00
N ILE A 107 -5.25 -3.85 12.09
CA ILE A 107 -4.37 -3.25 13.09
C ILE A 107 -2.94 -3.64 12.73
N VAL A 108 -2.08 -2.64 12.57
CA VAL A 108 -0.68 -2.81 12.18
C VAL A 108 0.22 -2.34 13.31
N ALA A 109 1.18 -3.16 13.70
CA ALA A 109 2.18 -2.82 14.71
C ALA A 109 3.50 -3.56 14.47
N ASN A 110 4.62 -2.96 14.84
CA ASN A 110 5.88 -3.69 14.93
C ASN A 110 5.90 -4.51 16.21
N VAL A 111 6.36 -5.76 16.12
CA VAL A 111 6.48 -6.65 17.27
C VAL A 111 7.86 -7.28 17.37
N THR A 112 8.28 -7.60 18.60
CA THR A 112 9.45 -8.41 18.88
C THR A 112 8.99 -9.76 19.37
N THR A 113 9.53 -10.82 18.80
CA THR A 113 9.18 -12.21 19.10
C THR A 113 10.31 -12.91 19.86
N GLN A 114 9.95 -13.85 20.72
CA GLN A 114 10.91 -14.65 21.47
C GLN A 114 11.80 -15.51 20.55
N LYS A 115 11.20 -16.10 19.51
CA LYS A 115 11.92 -16.91 18.52
C LYS A 115 12.29 -16.06 17.31
N LEU A 116 13.39 -16.44 16.66
CA LEU A 116 13.78 -15.86 15.37
C LEU A 116 12.78 -16.25 14.29
N ASN A 117 12.44 -15.31 13.40
CA ASN A 117 11.51 -15.56 12.30
C ASN A 117 12.15 -16.26 11.08
N GLN A 118 13.49 -16.37 11.05
CA GLN A 118 14.25 -17.04 9.97
C GLN A 118 13.87 -16.54 8.57
N ALA A 119 13.61 -15.23 8.42
CA ALA A 119 13.14 -14.62 7.19
C ALA A 119 11.83 -15.23 6.63
N THR A 120 11.01 -15.85 7.50
CA THR A 120 9.75 -16.47 7.13
C THR A 120 8.60 -15.51 7.43
N ALA A 121 7.75 -15.29 6.44
CA ALA A 121 6.46 -14.64 6.62
C ALA A 121 5.42 -15.70 7.06
N TYR A 122 4.57 -15.32 7.99
CA TYR A 122 3.49 -16.18 8.48
C TYR A 122 2.17 -15.50 8.21
N GLU A 123 1.19 -16.27 7.72
CA GLU A 123 -0.19 -15.84 7.61
C GLU A 123 -1.10 -16.94 8.16
N ARG A 124 -2.07 -16.55 8.97
CA ARG A 124 -3.08 -17.44 9.53
C ARG A 124 -4.46 -16.86 9.30
N PHE A 125 -5.33 -17.61 8.66
CA PHE A 125 -6.72 -17.25 8.48
C PHE A 125 -7.52 -17.61 9.73
N THR A 126 -8.19 -16.62 10.30
CA THR A 126 -9.11 -16.77 11.42
C THR A 126 -10.53 -16.43 10.97
N HIS A 127 -11.52 -16.68 11.80
CA HIS A 127 -12.90 -16.29 11.51
C HIS A 127 -13.13 -14.78 11.52
N HIS A 128 -12.19 -13.99 12.04
CA HIS A 128 -12.22 -12.53 12.00
C HIS A 128 -11.48 -11.95 10.78
N GLY A 129 -10.63 -12.74 10.16
CA GLY A 129 -9.77 -12.37 9.05
C GLY A 129 -8.33 -12.86 9.24
N PRO A 130 -7.42 -12.53 8.33
CA PRO A 130 -6.04 -12.97 8.42
C PRO A 130 -5.27 -12.26 9.53
N ILE A 131 -4.33 -13.00 10.12
CA ILE A 131 -3.26 -12.48 10.97
C ILE A 131 -1.95 -12.80 10.28
N ALA A 132 -1.15 -11.78 9.97
CA ALA A 132 0.14 -11.95 9.31
C ALA A 132 1.28 -11.39 10.15
N PHE A 133 2.43 -12.07 10.08
CA PHE A 133 3.71 -11.60 10.60
C PHE A 133 4.72 -11.55 9.47
N LEU A 134 5.13 -10.35 9.10
CA LEU A 134 6.10 -10.10 8.04
C LEU A 134 7.47 -9.78 8.65
N PRO A 135 8.54 -10.51 8.31
CA PRO A 135 9.85 -10.34 8.93
C PRO A 135 10.48 -9.00 8.51
N ILE A 136 10.96 -8.21 9.50
CA ILE A 136 11.71 -6.97 9.29
C ILE A 136 13.06 -6.96 10.02
N GLY A 137 13.45 -8.09 10.55
CA GLY A 137 14.69 -8.31 11.29
C GLY A 137 14.69 -9.71 11.93
N LYS A 138 15.77 -10.08 12.61
CA LYS A 138 15.94 -11.45 13.15
C LYS A 138 14.76 -11.94 14.00
N ASN A 139 14.33 -11.14 14.97
CA ASN A 139 13.19 -11.41 15.85
C ASN A 139 12.15 -10.27 15.83
N ARG A 140 12.16 -9.45 14.77
CA ARG A 140 11.20 -8.36 14.58
C ARG A 140 10.33 -8.65 13.39
N SER A 141 9.03 -8.40 13.54
CA SER A 141 8.06 -8.56 12.47
C SER A 141 7.07 -7.39 12.49
N VAL A 142 6.48 -7.11 11.35
CA VAL A 142 5.24 -6.33 11.26
C VAL A 142 4.10 -7.31 11.49
N LEU A 143 3.29 -7.05 12.51
CA LEU A 143 2.01 -7.70 12.74
C LEU A 143 0.94 -6.96 11.93
N ILE A 144 0.14 -7.72 11.19
CA ILE A 144 -1.10 -7.27 10.58
C ILE A 144 -2.21 -8.13 11.16
N PHE A 145 -3.05 -7.53 12.00
CA PHE A 145 -4.15 -8.21 12.70
C PHE A 145 -5.48 -7.69 12.20
N THR A 146 -6.18 -8.52 11.46
CA THR A 146 -7.51 -8.18 10.92
C THR A 146 -8.59 -8.50 11.93
N ILE A 147 -9.46 -7.53 12.17
CA ILE A 147 -10.58 -7.59 13.11
C ILE A 147 -11.84 -7.02 12.46
N ALA A 148 -13.01 -7.30 13.03
CA ALA A 148 -14.25 -6.64 12.63
C ALA A 148 -14.22 -5.14 13.02
N ASN A 149 -14.81 -4.27 12.19
CA ASN A 149 -14.83 -2.81 12.44
C ASN A 149 -15.40 -2.44 13.81
N LYS A 150 -16.42 -3.17 14.29
CA LYS A 150 -17.04 -2.96 15.62
C LYS A 150 -16.07 -3.15 16.79
N ASP A 151 -15.03 -3.94 16.61
CA ASP A 151 -14.04 -4.27 17.65
C ASP A 151 -12.84 -3.31 17.66
N LYS A 152 -12.72 -2.42 16.66
CA LYS A 152 -11.57 -1.51 16.48
C LYS A 152 -11.24 -0.75 17.76
N ASN A 153 -12.20 -0.04 18.32
CA ASN A 153 -11.96 0.80 19.50
C ASN A 153 -11.50 -0.02 20.69
N ARG A 154 -12.09 -1.20 20.90
CA ARG A 154 -11.68 -2.14 21.95
C ARG A 154 -10.21 -2.53 21.82
N TYR A 155 -9.77 -3.00 20.64
CA TYR A 155 -8.39 -3.41 20.43
C TYR A 155 -7.39 -2.24 20.44
N MET A 156 -7.78 -1.07 19.98
CA MET A 156 -6.92 0.12 19.97
C MET A 156 -6.69 0.69 21.37
N SER A 157 -7.67 0.55 22.29
CA SER A 157 -7.58 1.04 23.68
C SER A 157 -7.06 0.03 24.68
N MET A 158 -6.89 -1.27 24.28
CA MET A 158 -6.34 -2.30 25.17
C MET A 158 -4.93 -1.97 25.64
N ALA A 159 -4.61 -2.34 26.88
CA ALA A 159 -3.22 -2.39 27.33
C ALA A 159 -2.41 -3.38 26.46
N ASP A 160 -1.12 -3.13 26.29
CA ASP A 160 -0.26 -3.92 25.40
C ASP A 160 -0.26 -5.41 25.78
N ALA A 161 -0.23 -5.74 27.06
CA ALA A 161 -0.27 -7.12 27.52
C ALA A 161 -1.55 -7.86 27.11
N GLN A 162 -2.71 -7.19 27.23
CA GLN A 162 -4.00 -7.77 26.84
C GLN A 162 -4.11 -7.94 25.32
N PHE A 163 -3.58 -6.96 24.56
CA PHE A 163 -3.54 -7.04 23.12
C PHE A 163 -2.65 -8.20 22.64
N ILE A 164 -1.46 -8.34 23.22
CA ILE A 164 -0.51 -9.42 22.92
C ILE A 164 -1.17 -10.78 23.21
N ASP A 165 -1.82 -10.95 24.36
CA ASP A 165 -2.50 -12.18 24.73
C ASP A 165 -3.60 -12.55 23.73
N GLY A 166 -4.39 -11.55 23.29
CA GLY A 166 -5.40 -11.72 22.25
C GLY A 166 -4.80 -12.17 20.92
N VAL A 167 -3.70 -11.57 20.48
CA VAL A 167 -3.01 -11.97 19.25
C VAL A 167 -2.41 -13.37 19.38
N GLU A 168 -1.77 -13.70 20.50
CA GLU A 168 -1.21 -15.04 20.75
C GLU A 168 -2.29 -16.12 20.79
N THR A 169 -3.46 -15.81 21.34
CA THR A 169 -4.61 -16.72 21.36
C THR A 169 -5.08 -17.06 19.95
N GLU A 170 -5.18 -16.08 19.08
CA GLU A 170 -5.66 -16.25 17.71
C GLU A 170 -4.57 -16.83 16.78
N PHE A 171 -3.32 -16.38 16.91
CA PHE A 171 -2.21 -16.81 16.05
C PHE A 171 -1.55 -18.10 16.52
N GLY A 172 -1.46 -18.32 17.82
CA GLY A 172 -0.67 -19.38 18.42
C GLY A 172 0.80 -18.97 18.65
N ARG A 173 1.60 -19.91 19.16
CA ARG A 173 2.97 -19.65 19.64
C ARG A 173 4.08 -20.13 18.69
N ARG A 174 3.89 -20.12 17.40
CA ARG A 174 4.94 -20.51 16.43
C ARG A 174 6.21 -19.67 16.58
N LEU A 175 6.05 -18.36 16.77
CA LEU A 175 7.13 -17.40 17.01
C LEU A 175 7.54 -17.26 18.48
N GLY A 176 7.08 -18.16 19.36
CA GLY A 176 7.22 -18.04 20.80
C GLY A 176 6.27 -16.98 21.35
N LYS A 177 6.65 -16.33 22.46
CA LYS A 177 5.92 -15.21 23.04
C LYS A 177 6.17 -13.92 22.23
N LEU A 178 5.19 -13.03 22.19
CA LEU A 178 5.37 -11.65 21.75
C LEU A 178 5.91 -10.84 22.95
N GLU A 179 7.16 -10.42 22.88
CA GLU A 179 7.84 -9.75 24.01
C GLU A 179 7.56 -8.25 24.06
N LYS A 180 7.41 -7.63 22.88
CA LYS A 180 7.17 -6.18 22.76
C LYS A 180 6.27 -5.90 21.59
N ILE A 181 5.45 -4.85 21.74
CA ILE A 181 4.65 -4.27 20.67
C ILE A 181 4.92 -2.77 20.59
N GLY A 182 5.05 -2.27 19.38
CA GLY A 182 5.14 -0.85 19.11
C GLY A 182 3.77 -0.18 18.99
N GLN A 183 3.76 1.08 18.59
CA GLN A 183 2.54 1.82 18.37
C GLN A 183 1.61 1.09 17.40
N ARG A 184 0.38 0.86 17.81
CA ARG A 184 -0.68 0.30 16.98
C ARG A 184 -1.27 1.38 16.07
N ARG A 185 -1.48 1.05 14.80
CA ARG A 185 -2.21 1.87 13.84
C ARG A 185 -3.33 1.04 13.22
N SER A 186 -4.44 1.68 12.89
CA SER A 186 -5.61 0.99 12.34
C SER A 186 -5.99 1.55 10.98
N TYR A 187 -6.29 0.65 10.04
CA TYR A 187 -6.66 0.98 8.68
C TYR A 187 -7.93 0.23 8.29
N PRO A 188 -8.99 0.90 7.82
CA PRO A 188 -10.17 0.22 7.31
C PRO A 188 -9.81 -0.57 6.06
N ILE A 189 -10.36 -1.78 5.94
CA ILE A 189 -10.14 -2.62 4.77
C ILE A 189 -11.28 -2.41 3.79
N MET A 190 -10.94 -1.85 2.63
CA MET A 190 -11.89 -1.50 1.60
C MET A 190 -11.37 -1.93 0.24
N PHE A 191 -12.27 -2.38 -0.62
CA PHE A 191 -12.04 -2.47 -2.04
C PHE A 191 -12.46 -1.15 -2.69
N ILE A 192 -11.61 -0.61 -3.53
CA ILE A 192 -11.90 0.56 -4.36
C ILE A 192 -11.35 0.26 -5.75
N GLU A 193 -12.15 0.53 -6.77
CA GLU A 193 -11.77 0.40 -8.16
C GLU A 193 -12.34 1.57 -8.94
N ALA A 194 -11.50 2.34 -9.60
CA ALA A 194 -11.95 3.36 -10.53
C ALA A 194 -12.60 2.69 -11.74
N VAL A 195 -13.77 3.18 -12.15
CA VAL A 195 -14.48 2.65 -13.33
C VAL A 195 -13.66 2.89 -14.61
N GLU A 196 -12.90 3.97 -14.62
CA GLU A 196 -11.96 4.32 -15.69
C GLU A 196 -10.61 4.66 -15.06
N GLN A 197 -9.53 4.00 -15.49
CA GLN A 197 -8.17 4.30 -15.05
C GLN A 197 -7.49 5.33 -15.95
N TYR A 198 -7.99 5.49 -17.15
CA TYR A 198 -7.55 6.47 -18.14
C TYR A 198 -8.75 7.32 -18.59
N HIS A 199 -8.59 8.62 -18.54
CA HIS A 199 -9.59 9.56 -19.00
C HIS A 199 -8.93 10.75 -19.70
N GLN A 200 -8.94 10.77 -21.03
CA GLN A 200 -8.25 11.78 -21.84
C GLN A 200 -6.74 11.81 -21.54
N GLN A 201 -6.17 12.94 -21.09
CA GLN A 201 -4.77 13.08 -20.67
C GLN A 201 -4.53 12.81 -19.17
N LEU A 202 -5.46 12.12 -18.52
CA LEU A 202 -5.36 11.76 -17.10
C LEU A 202 -5.24 10.24 -16.96
N ILE A 203 -4.28 9.79 -16.14
CA ILE A 203 -4.11 8.38 -15.77
C ILE A 203 -4.10 8.26 -14.25
N LEU A 204 -4.82 7.28 -13.72
CA LEU A 204 -4.80 6.90 -12.32
C LEU A 204 -3.87 5.71 -12.12
N LEU A 205 -3.01 5.75 -11.10
CA LEU A 205 -2.09 4.67 -10.76
C LEU A 205 -2.23 4.23 -9.29
N GLY A 206 -1.92 2.97 -9.02
CA GLY A 206 -1.89 2.42 -7.68
C GLY A 206 -3.20 2.67 -6.92
N ASN A 207 -3.10 3.13 -5.68
CA ASN A 207 -4.30 3.31 -4.84
C ASN A 207 -5.25 4.43 -5.34
N ALA A 208 -4.84 5.28 -6.26
CA ALA A 208 -5.75 6.21 -6.91
C ALA A 208 -6.69 5.49 -7.89
N ALA A 209 -6.19 4.44 -8.55
CA ALA A 209 -6.95 3.59 -9.47
C ALA A 209 -7.68 2.45 -8.74
N HIS A 210 -6.98 1.73 -7.86
CA HIS A 210 -7.50 0.55 -7.20
C HIS A 210 -6.90 0.34 -5.81
N SER A 211 -7.71 -0.14 -4.88
CA SER A 211 -7.29 -0.57 -3.56
C SER A 211 -7.92 -1.93 -3.27
N ILE A 212 -7.11 -2.91 -2.94
CA ILE A 212 -7.55 -4.28 -2.74
C ILE A 212 -7.42 -4.71 -1.28
N HIS A 213 -8.03 -5.83 -0.93
CA HIS A 213 -7.84 -6.44 0.39
C HIS A 213 -6.35 -6.76 0.62
N PRO A 214 -5.80 -6.49 1.83
CA PRO A 214 -4.37 -6.68 2.12
C PRO A 214 -3.91 -8.15 2.15
N ASN A 215 -4.79 -9.12 1.88
CA ASN A 215 -4.42 -10.52 1.74
C ASN A 215 -3.28 -10.65 0.72
N SER A 216 -2.25 -11.39 1.08
CA SER A 216 -1.08 -11.63 0.22
C SER A 216 -0.26 -10.37 -0.12
N ALA A 217 -0.53 -9.22 0.53
CA ALA A 217 0.23 -7.96 0.38
C ALA A 217 0.45 -7.49 -1.08
N GLN A 218 -0.53 -7.70 -1.99
CA GLN A 218 -0.38 -7.45 -3.43
C GLN A 218 -0.63 -5.99 -3.85
N GLY A 219 -1.20 -5.14 -2.99
CA GLY A 219 -1.58 -3.76 -3.37
C GLY A 219 -0.40 -2.94 -3.92
N PHE A 220 0.76 -2.98 -3.28
CA PHE A 220 1.95 -2.30 -3.74
C PHE A 220 2.48 -2.90 -5.06
N ASN A 221 2.45 -4.22 -5.19
CA ASN A 221 2.90 -4.91 -6.41
C ASN A 221 2.05 -4.56 -7.63
N LEU A 222 0.73 -4.41 -7.45
CA LEU A 222 -0.16 -3.92 -8.50
C LEU A 222 0.21 -2.51 -8.92
N GLY A 223 0.39 -1.60 -7.98
CA GLY A 223 0.81 -0.23 -8.28
C GLY A 223 2.16 -0.16 -9.02
N LEU A 224 3.12 -1.04 -8.70
CA LEU A 224 4.37 -1.13 -9.46
C LEU A 224 4.15 -1.64 -10.89
N ARG A 225 3.22 -2.56 -11.10
CA ARG A 225 2.85 -3.02 -12.45
C ARG A 225 2.18 -1.92 -13.26
N ASP A 226 1.31 -1.12 -12.63
CA ASP A 226 0.73 0.05 -13.29
C ASP A 226 1.81 1.02 -13.78
N VAL A 227 2.80 1.30 -12.92
CA VAL A 227 3.94 2.19 -13.28
C VAL A 227 4.74 1.60 -14.44
N ALA A 228 5.06 0.30 -14.40
CA ALA A 228 5.80 -0.37 -15.46
C ALA A 228 5.02 -0.33 -16.79
N GLY A 229 3.73 -0.70 -16.76
CA GLY A 229 2.88 -0.67 -17.95
C GLY A 229 2.73 0.73 -18.54
N LEU A 230 2.55 1.76 -17.71
CA LEU A 230 2.52 3.14 -18.19
C LEU A 230 3.86 3.55 -18.83
N ALA A 231 4.98 3.19 -18.22
CA ALA A 231 6.30 3.49 -18.75
C ALA A 231 6.53 2.82 -20.11
N GLU A 232 6.13 1.55 -20.25
CA GLU A 232 6.19 0.81 -21.52
C GLU A 232 5.33 1.49 -22.61
N CYS A 233 4.07 1.84 -22.29
CA CYS A 233 3.18 2.52 -23.22
C CYS A 233 3.74 3.87 -23.68
N ILE A 234 4.28 4.68 -22.78
CA ILE A 234 4.90 5.98 -23.11
C ILE A 234 6.14 5.77 -24.00
N PHE A 235 6.97 4.81 -23.66
CA PHE A 235 8.18 4.51 -24.43
C PHE A 235 7.84 4.08 -25.86
N GLU A 236 6.90 3.16 -26.03
CA GLU A 236 6.42 2.72 -27.34
C GLU A 236 5.79 3.87 -28.15
N ALA A 237 5.03 4.76 -27.50
CA ALA A 237 4.43 5.91 -28.18
C ALA A 237 5.52 6.85 -28.73
N ILE A 238 6.55 7.13 -27.93
CA ILE A 238 7.70 7.95 -28.34
C ILE A 238 8.44 7.31 -29.51
N GLU A 239 8.73 5.99 -29.45
CA GLU A 239 9.41 5.28 -30.55
C GLU A 239 8.61 5.30 -31.86
N LYS A 240 7.29 5.25 -31.76
CA LYS A 240 6.37 5.33 -32.92
C LYS A 240 6.09 6.76 -33.39
N GLY A 241 6.67 7.78 -32.75
CA GLY A 241 6.41 9.20 -33.03
C GLY A 241 4.98 9.63 -32.76
N LEU A 242 4.29 8.94 -31.82
CA LEU A 242 2.96 9.29 -31.36
C LEU A 242 3.06 10.30 -30.22
N ASN A 243 2.22 11.33 -30.22
CA ASN A 243 2.13 12.34 -29.15
C ASN A 243 0.97 12.03 -28.19
#